data_1e39e9cb3a467bba115d9f0b4db9d37a
#
_entry.id   1e39e9cb3a467bba115d9f0b4db9d37a
#
_cell.length_a   1.000
_cell.length_b   1.000
_cell.length_c   1.000
_cell.angle_alpha   90.00
_cell.angle_beta   90.00
_cell.angle_gamma   90.00
#
_symmetry.space_group_name_H-M   'P 1'
#
loop_
_entity.id
_entity.type
_entity.pdbx_description
1 polymer ?
#
loop_
_entity_poly.entity_id
_entity_poly.type
_entity_poly.pdbx_seq_one_letter_code
_entity_poly.pdbx_strand_id
1 'polypeptide(L)'
;MEESFLSPMINNALRGPRRVAIDVGANKGEWTLWMAEHFDHVLAVDADPRAIERLREIKPPNVHILAAAATDKCGTADFFLRPCPDQSSLLETHPIGAGNQADAPVYDVIGVLAVTMDFLRGVCLDLFGIAEVDFVKIDVEGAEAAVLNGATPDLWRDTRWLVEIHDTKEAVGLAVRRLGHEHIQIAEHPLEGAHPNHLWILVNAHAEEA
;
A
#
# COMPACT_ATOMS: atom_id res chain seq x y z
N MET A 1 7.04 14.88 -3.20
CA MET A 1 6.39 14.39 -1.98
C MET A 1 6.40 15.50 -0.94
N GLU A 2 5.26 16.16 -0.76
CA GLU A 2 5.15 17.31 0.20
C GLU A 2 4.60 16.88 1.58
N GLU A 3 4.80 15.64 1.96
CA GLU A 3 4.28 15.12 3.21
C GLU A 3 5.30 15.28 4.36
N SER A 4 5.66 16.54 4.65
CA SER A 4 6.61 16.85 5.73
C SER A 4 6.18 16.30 7.11
N PHE A 5 4.88 16.09 7.31
CA PHE A 5 4.34 15.48 8.54
C PHE A 5 4.66 13.98 8.67
N LEU A 6 4.92 13.28 7.56
CA LEU A 6 5.37 11.89 7.57
C LEU A 6 6.88 11.72 7.77
N SER A 7 7.65 12.81 7.78
CA SER A 7 9.11 12.74 7.89
C SER A 7 9.61 11.87 9.05
N PRO A 8 9.02 11.90 10.28
CA PRO A 8 9.44 11.01 11.35
C PRO A 8 9.18 9.54 11.04
N MET A 9 8.03 9.21 10.44
CA MET A 9 7.69 7.83 10.02
C MET A 9 8.59 7.36 8.89
N ILE A 10 8.83 8.20 7.89
CA ILE A 10 9.71 7.92 6.75
C ILE A 10 11.13 7.64 7.24
N ASN A 11 11.67 8.48 8.13
CA ASN A 11 13.00 8.28 8.70
C ASN A 11 13.08 6.96 9.49
N ASN A 12 12.03 6.59 10.20
CA ASN A 12 11.96 5.32 10.92
C ASN A 12 11.82 4.13 9.95
N ALA A 13 11.00 4.26 8.90
CA ALA A 13 10.86 3.27 7.85
C ALA A 13 12.17 2.97 7.10
N LEU A 14 13.09 3.93 7.04
CA LEU A 14 14.41 3.77 6.42
C LEU A 14 15.46 3.13 7.34
N ARG A 15 15.15 2.89 8.61
CA ARG A 15 16.05 2.15 9.51
C ARG A 15 16.05 0.66 9.16
N GLY A 16 17.22 0.04 9.08
CA GLY A 16 17.38 -1.37 8.77
C GLY A 16 17.62 -1.67 7.28
N PRO A 17 17.42 -2.92 6.84
CA PRO A 17 17.65 -3.34 5.47
C PRO A 17 16.77 -2.60 4.47
N ARG A 18 17.29 -2.40 3.24
CA ARG A 18 16.62 -1.68 2.15
C ARG A 18 16.82 -2.38 0.80
N ARG A 19 16.68 -3.71 0.80
CA ARG A 19 16.86 -4.54 -0.39
C ARG A 19 15.63 -4.51 -1.28
N VAL A 20 14.44 -4.80 -0.71
CA VAL A 20 13.19 -4.90 -1.45
C VAL A 20 12.10 -4.07 -0.78
N ALA A 21 11.43 -3.25 -1.58
CA ALA A 21 10.18 -2.57 -1.19
C ALA A 21 9.03 -2.95 -2.14
N ILE A 22 7.80 -2.93 -1.61
CA ILE A 22 6.57 -3.09 -2.39
C ILE A 22 5.70 -1.85 -2.18
N ASP A 23 5.26 -1.24 -3.28
CA ASP A 23 4.29 -0.15 -3.31
C ASP A 23 2.94 -0.69 -3.78
N VAL A 24 2.01 -0.88 -2.85
CA VAL A 24 0.66 -1.38 -3.12
C VAL A 24 -0.31 -0.21 -3.23
N GLY A 25 -0.96 -0.08 -4.38
CA GLY A 25 -1.68 1.13 -4.78
C GLY A 25 -0.68 2.20 -5.23
N ALA A 26 0.14 1.87 -6.23
CA ALA A 26 1.25 2.71 -6.65
C ALA A 26 0.81 3.98 -7.40
N ASN A 27 -0.38 3.98 -8.00
CA ASN A 27 -1.04 5.12 -8.64
C ASN A 27 -0.09 5.96 -9.54
N LYS A 28 0.09 7.25 -9.24
CA LYS A 28 0.95 8.17 -10.03
C LYS A 28 2.45 7.86 -9.90
N GLY A 29 2.83 6.97 -8.97
CA GLY A 29 4.20 6.52 -8.76
C GLY A 29 5.04 7.41 -7.84
N GLU A 30 4.45 8.33 -7.09
CA GLU A 30 5.21 9.21 -6.18
C GLU A 30 5.95 8.41 -5.12
N TRP A 31 5.29 7.47 -4.46
CA TRP A 31 5.91 6.55 -3.50
C TRP A 31 6.86 5.58 -4.18
N THR A 32 6.48 5.05 -5.35
CA THR A 32 7.35 4.19 -6.16
C THR A 32 8.69 4.85 -6.46
N LEU A 33 8.68 6.12 -6.92
CA LEU A 33 9.91 6.87 -7.23
C LEU A 33 10.73 7.13 -5.97
N TRP A 34 10.09 7.53 -4.88
CA TRP A 34 10.78 7.70 -3.61
C TRP A 34 11.43 6.40 -3.12
N MET A 35 10.71 5.27 -3.19
CA MET A 35 11.28 3.96 -2.83
C MET A 35 12.45 3.59 -3.72
N ALA A 36 12.38 3.90 -5.02
CA ALA A 36 13.44 3.60 -5.97
C ALA A 36 14.77 4.32 -5.66
N GLU A 37 14.72 5.47 -4.97
CA GLU A 37 15.90 6.19 -4.49
C GLU A 37 16.51 5.57 -3.22
N HIS A 38 15.72 4.77 -2.47
CA HIS A 38 16.09 4.31 -1.13
C HIS A 38 16.26 2.79 -1.01
N PHE A 39 15.71 2.02 -1.95
CA PHE A 39 15.74 0.55 -1.94
C PHE A 39 16.42 0.01 -3.20
N ASP A 40 17.07 -1.14 -3.08
CA ASP A 40 17.76 -1.78 -4.21
C ASP A 40 16.77 -2.22 -5.30
N HIS A 41 15.58 -2.71 -4.90
CA HIS A 41 14.52 -3.19 -5.78
C HIS A 41 13.14 -2.72 -5.29
N VAL A 42 12.27 -2.36 -6.23
CA VAL A 42 10.89 -1.96 -5.94
C VAL A 42 9.93 -2.74 -6.83
N LEU A 43 8.88 -3.31 -6.22
CA LEU A 43 7.73 -3.86 -6.92
C LEU A 43 6.54 -2.88 -6.75
N ALA A 44 6.17 -2.20 -7.83
CA ALA A 44 4.99 -1.33 -7.87
C ALA A 44 3.77 -2.15 -8.33
N VAL A 45 2.71 -2.12 -7.54
CA VAL A 45 1.48 -2.90 -7.75
C VAL A 45 0.30 -1.95 -7.83
N ASP A 46 -0.44 -2.01 -8.92
CA ASP A 46 -1.69 -1.27 -9.09
C ASP A 46 -2.64 -2.03 -10.02
N ALA A 47 -3.94 -1.82 -9.84
CA ALA A 47 -4.96 -2.44 -10.66
C ALA A 47 -5.54 -1.51 -11.73
N ASP A 48 -5.40 -0.19 -11.56
CA ASP A 48 -5.89 0.80 -12.51
C ASP A 48 -4.99 0.82 -13.76
N PRO A 49 -5.53 0.54 -14.97
CA PRO A 49 -4.74 0.57 -16.21
C PRO A 49 -4.07 1.92 -16.47
N ARG A 50 -4.67 3.03 -16.01
CA ARG A 50 -4.11 4.39 -16.18
C ARG A 50 -2.89 4.60 -15.31
N ALA A 51 -2.92 4.07 -14.08
CA ALA A 51 -1.78 4.06 -13.18
C ALA A 51 -0.63 3.20 -13.75
N ILE A 52 -0.95 2.01 -14.26
CA ILE A 52 0.02 1.11 -14.88
C ILE A 52 0.69 1.75 -16.11
N GLU A 53 -0.07 2.42 -16.96
CA GLU A 53 0.48 3.15 -18.12
C GLU A 53 1.43 4.25 -17.65
N ARG A 54 1.01 5.05 -16.69
CA ARG A 54 1.83 6.12 -16.11
C ARG A 54 3.13 5.60 -15.49
N LEU A 55 3.05 4.54 -14.68
CA LEU A 55 4.21 3.92 -14.05
C LEU A 55 5.22 3.42 -15.08
N ARG A 56 4.77 2.84 -16.20
CA ARG A 56 5.65 2.38 -17.29
C ARG A 56 6.45 3.51 -17.93
N GLU A 57 5.88 4.71 -18.01
CA GLU A 57 6.56 5.89 -18.57
C GLU A 57 7.67 6.41 -17.66
N ILE A 58 7.46 6.37 -16.35
CA ILE A 58 8.33 7.08 -15.39
C ILE A 58 9.28 6.18 -14.61
N LYS A 59 9.10 4.86 -14.62
CA LYS A 59 9.82 3.93 -13.74
C LYS A 59 11.34 3.95 -13.93
N PRO A 60 12.12 4.03 -12.85
CA PRO A 60 13.55 3.76 -12.85
C PRO A 60 13.88 2.28 -13.15
N PRO A 61 15.16 1.96 -13.48
CA PRO A 61 15.57 0.58 -13.82
C PRO A 61 15.33 -0.46 -12.73
N ASN A 62 15.40 -0.07 -11.45
CA ASN A 62 15.20 -0.94 -10.29
C ASN A 62 13.72 -1.10 -9.89
N VAL A 63 12.79 -0.55 -10.68
CA VAL A 63 11.34 -0.69 -10.45
C VAL A 63 10.75 -1.73 -11.40
N HIS A 64 10.00 -2.67 -10.87
CA HIS A 64 9.16 -3.61 -11.60
C HIS A 64 7.70 -3.31 -11.33
N ILE A 65 6.84 -3.54 -12.32
CA ILE A 65 5.42 -3.20 -12.26
C ILE A 65 4.59 -4.47 -12.41
N LEU A 66 3.64 -4.66 -11.53
CA LEU A 66 2.63 -5.71 -11.60
C LEU A 66 1.23 -5.10 -11.67
N ALA A 67 0.49 -5.38 -12.76
CA ALA A 67 -0.90 -4.98 -12.91
C ALA A 67 -1.80 -5.97 -12.17
N ALA A 68 -2.13 -5.68 -10.92
CA ALA A 68 -2.95 -6.51 -10.05
C ALA A 68 -3.53 -5.70 -8.88
N ALA A 69 -4.63 -6.18 -8.31
CA ALA A 69 -5.14 -5.73 -7.03
C ALA A 69 -4.64 -6.65 -5.91
N ALA A 70 -4.01 -6.09 -4.88
CA ALA A 70 -3.65 -6.85 -3.70
C ALA A 70 -4.88 -7.02 -2.79
N THR A 71 -5.07 -8.23 -2.26
CA THR A 71 -6.21 -8.60 -1.42
C THR A 71 -5.91 -9.87 -0.60
N ASP A 72 -6.92 -10.46 0.06
CA ASP A 72 -6.78 -11.64 0.91
C ASP A 72 -6.78 -12.98 0.14
N LYS A 73 -7.08 -12.98 -1.18
CA LYS A 73 -7.19 -14.19 -2.01
C LYS A 73 -6.69 -13.96 -3.42
N CYS A 74 -6.01 -14.97 -3.98
CA CYS A 74 -5.66 -14.97 -5.40
C CYS A 74 -6.89 -15.35 -6.27
N GLY A 75 -6.99 -14.72 -7.45
CA GLY A 75 -8.05 -14.97 -8.43
C GLY A 75 -8.31 -13.78 -9.31
N THR A 76 -9.58 -13.47 -9.53
CA THR A 76 -10.06 -12.26 -10.20
C THR A 76 -10.99 -11.50 -9.28
N ALA A 77 -10.97 -10.18 -9.35
CA ALA A 77 -11.87 -9.30 -8.61
C ALA A 77 -12.41 -8.20 -9.51
N ASP A 78 -13.58 -7.69 -9.18
CA ASP A 78 -14.11 -6.48 -9.79
C ASP A 78 -13.38 -5.26 -9.22
N PHE A 79 -12.93 -4.36 -10.09
CA PHE A 79 -12.26 -3.13 -9.73
C PHE A 79 -13.06 -1.94 -10.26
N PHE A 80 -13.43 -1.05 -9.38
CA PHE A 80 -14.35 0.06 -9.62
C PHE A 80 -13.57 1.32 -10.00
N LEU A 81 -13.61 1.64 -11.29
CA LEU A 81 -12.93 2.80 -11.84
C LEU A 81 -13.72 4.10 -11.59
N ARG A 82 -13.01 5.10 -11.10
CA ARG A 82 -13.52 6.45 -10.86
C ARG A 82 -12.79 7.48 -11.74
N PRO A 83 -13.38 8.67 -11.99
CA PRO A 83 -12.75 9.71 -12.79
C PRO A 83 -11.37 10.10 -12.27
N CYS A 84 -11.20 10.20 -10.96
CA CYS A 84 -9.91 10.35 -10.33
C CYS A 84 -9.32 8.96 -10.03
N PRO A 85 -8.17 8.58 -10.63
CA PRO A 85 -7.54 7.28 -10.36
C PRO A 85 -7.27 7.04 -8.89
N ASP A 86 -6.97 8.11 -8.13
CA ASP A 86 -6.68 8.09 -6.69
C ASP A 86 -7.87 7.52 -5.86
N GLN A 87 -9.07 7.46 -6.42
CA GLN A 87 -10.29 6.97 -5.77
C GLN A 87 -10.75 5.60 -6.29
N SER A 88 -10.07 5.04 -7.28
CA SER A 88 -10.42 3.72 -7.82
C SER A 88 -9.99 2.62 -6.86
N SER A 89 -10.86 1.64 -6.60
CA SER A 89 -10.58 0.59 -5.62
C SER A 89 -11.37 -0.70 -5.87
N LEU A 90 -11.15 -1.71 -5.02
CA LEU A 90 -11.95 -2.94 -4.97
C LEU A 90 -13.35 -2.74 -4.36
N LEU A 91 -13.66 -1.52 -3.87
CA LEU A 91 -14.92 -1.22 -3.23
C LEU A 91 -15.82 -0.39 -4.15
N GLU A 92 -17.06 -0.84 -4.34
CA GLU A 92 -18.09 -0.10 -5.07
C GLU A 92 -18.40 1.23 -4.39
N THR A 93 -18.45 1.23 -3.06
CA THR A 93 -18.64 2.43 -2.24
C THR A 93 -17.35 2.80 -1.55
N HIS A 94 -16.88 4.03 -1.74
CA HIS A 94 -15.67 4.51 -1.08
C HIS A 94 -15.93 4.66 0.43
N PRO A 95 -15.06 4.16 1.33
CA PRO A 95 -15.30 4.19 2.77
C PRO A 95 -15.32 5.61 3.36
N ILE A 96 -14.54 6.53 2.77
CA ILE A 96 -14.58 7.95 3.16
C ILE A 96 -15.74 8.61 2.42
N GLY A 97 -16.96 8.38 2.92
CA GLY A 97 -18.17 9.02 2.39
C GLY A 97 -18.22 10.49 2.73
N ALA A 98 -18.50 11.30 1.72
CA ALA A 98 -19.14 12.61 1.80
C ALA A 98 -18.58 13.64 2.79
N GLY A 99 -17.26 13.83 2.84
CA GLY A 99 -16.69 15.09 3.29
C GLY A 99 -16.28 15.94 2.10
N ASN A 100 -17.10 16.86 1.64
CA ASN A 100 -16.86 17.89 0.61
C ASN A 100 -16.41 17.47 -0.80
N GLN A 101 -16.08 16.23 -1.06
CA GLN A 101 -16.02 15.65 -2.40
C GLN A 101 -16.98 14.48 -2.39
N ALA A 102 -18.16 14.68 -2.99
CA ALA A 102 -19.10 13.59 -3.24
C ALA A 102 -18.33 12.44 -3.88
N ASP A 103 -18.59 11.20 -3.42
CA ASP A 103 -18.07 9.98 -4.05
C ASP A 103 -18.14 10.15 -5.57
N ALA A 104 -16.98 10.26 -6.21
CA ALA A 104 -16.99 10.32 -7.65
C ALA A 104 -17.63 9.03 -8.16
N PRO A 105 -18.67 9.13 -9.02
CA PRO A 105 -19.42 7.97 -9.43
C PRO A 105 -18.48 6.96 -10.12
N VAL A 106 -18.69 5.68 -9.86
CA VAL A 106 -18.08 4.62 -10.64
C VAL A 106 -18.54 4.79 -12.09
N TYR A 107 -17.59 4.93 -13.01
CA TYR A 107 -17.92 5.06 -14.43
C TYR A 107 -17.71 3.75 -15.19
N ASP A 108 -16.91 2.82 -14.66
CA ASP A 108 -16.67 1.51 -15.24
C ASP A 108 -16.25 0.50 -14.17
N VAL A 109 -16.49 -0.78 -14.45
CA VAL A 109 -16.07 -1.91 -13.61
C VAL A 109 -15.29 -2.88 -14.48
N ILE A 110 -14.06 -3.18 -14.09
CA ILE A 110 -13.19 -4.09 -14.84
C ILE A 110 -12.81 -5.29 -13.99
N GLY A 111 -12.66 -6.46 -14.63
CA GLY A 111 -12.05 -7.62 -13.98
C GLY A 111 -10.53 -7.48 -13.93
N VAL A 112 -9.95 -7.60 -12.75
CA VAL A 112 -8.51 -7.50 -12.53
C VAL A 112 -7.95 -8.77 -11.90
N LEU A 113 -6.64 -9.02 -12.07
CA LEU A 113 -5.94 -10.04 -11.31
C LEU A 113 -5.94 -9.64 -9.83
N ALA A 114 -6.41 -10.55 -8.98
CA ALA A 114 -6.34 -10.43 -7.52
C ALA A 114 -5.21 -11.29 -6.97
N VAL A 115 -4.37 -10.74 -6.10
CA VAL A 115 -3.20 -11.42 -5.55
C VAL A 115 -3.07 -11.16 -4.05
N THR A 116 -2.45 -12.11 -3.33
CA THR A 116 -2.13 -11.94 -1.91
C THR A 116 -0.74 -11.33 -1.72
N MET A 117 -0.45 -10.84 -0.53
CA MET A 117 0.91 -10.39 -0.19
C MET A 117 1.93 -11.53 -0.30
N ASP A 118 1.54 -12.75 0.07
CA ASP A 118 2.43 -13.92 -0.08
C ASP A 118 2.75 -14.23 -1.55
N PHE A 119 1.80 -14.02 -2.46
CA PHE A 119 2.05 -14.09 -3.90
C PHE A 119 3.05 -13.01 -4.34
N LEU A 120 2.90 -11.77 -3.88
CA LEU A 120 3.83 -10.67 -4.21
C LEU A 120 5.25 -10.96 -3.69
N ARG A 121 5.37 -11.57 -2.51
CA ARG A 121 6.66 -12.04 -1.98
C ARG A 121 7.30 -13.09 -2.91
N GLY A 122 6.50 -14.01 -3.45
CA GLY A 122 6.95 -14.96 -4.48
C GLY A 122 7.43 -14.27 -5.75
N VAL A 123 6.74 -13.25 -6.21
CA VAL A 123 7.15 -12.42 -7.37
C VAL A 123 8.50 -11.73 -7.08
N CYS A 124 8.72 -11.20 -5.88
CA CYS A 124 10.01 -10.60 -5.50
C CYS A 124 11.14 -11.65 -5.53
N LEU A 125 10.89 -12.87 -5.04
CA LEU A 125 11.86 -13.96 -5.13
C LEU A 125 12.19 -14.29 -6.59
N ASP A 126 11.20 -14.39 -7.45
CA ASP A 126 11.40 -14.73 -8.87
C ASP A 126 12.15 -13.63 -9.65
N LEU A 127 11.86 -12.36 -9.35
CA LEU A 127 12.45 -11.21 -10.05
C LEU A 127 13.84 -10.83 -9.53
N PHE A 128 14.02 -10.87 -8.20
CA PHE A 128 15.19 -10.30 -7.53
C PHE A 128 16.09 -11.36 -6.87
N GLY A 129 15.62 -12.60 -6.77
CA GLY A 129 16.30 -13.64 -5.98
C GLY A 129 16.20 -13.44 -4.47
N ILE A 130 15.34 -12.53 -4.00
CA ILE A 130 15.20 -12.11 -2.61
C ILE A 130 13.74 -12.28 -2.21
N ALA A 131 13.48 -13.13 -1.21
CA ALA A 131 12.13 -13.36 -0.70
C ALA A 131 11.76 -12.40 0.46
N GLU A 132 12.77 -11.87 1.16
CA GLU A 132 12.56 -10.95 2.27
C GLU A 132 12.19 -9.56 1.71
N VAL A 133 11.02 -9.08 2.11
CA VAL A 133 10.55 -7.74 1.80
C VAL A 133 10.80 -6.85 3.03
N ASP A 134 11.60 -5.81 2.85
CA ASP A 134 12.03 -4.96 3.95
C ASP A 134 11.01 -3.84 4.26
N PHE A 135 10.24 -3.42 3.27
CA PHE A 135 9.27 -2.35 3.40
C PHE A 135 8.06 -2.54 2.47
N VAL A 136 6.87 -2.24 2.96
CA VAL A 136 5.63 -2.20 2.18
C VAL A 136 4.88 -0.92 2.47
N LYS A 137 4.47 -0.20 1.43
CA LYS A 137 3.45 0.85 1.53
C LYS A 137 2.13 0.27 1.02
N ILE A 138 1.05 0.57 1.71
CA ILE A 138 -0.33 0.22 1.32
C ILE A 138 -1.18 1.49 1.32
N ASP A 139 -1.82 1.73 0.18
CA ASP A 139 -2.77 2.81 -0.02
C ASP A 139 -3.71 2.37 -1.15
N VAL A 140 -4.84 1.79 -0.79
CA VAL A 140 -5.75 1.06 -1.71
C VAL A 140 -7.21 1.45 -1.52
N GLU A 141 -7.41 2.65 -0.94
CA GLU A 141 -8.72 3.30 -0.90
C GLU A 141 -9.81 2.42 -0.25
N GLY A 142 -9.49 1.89 0.95
CA GLY A 142 -10.43 1.16 1.81
C GLY A 142 -10.28 -0.36 1.84
N ALA A 143 -9.41 -0.94 1.02
CA ALA A 143 -9.15 -2.40 1.02
C ALA A 143 -7.91 -2.80 1.85
N GLU A 144 -7.34 -1.92 2.68
CA GLU A 144 -6.08 -2.11 3.41
C GLU A 144 -6.08 -3.36 4.28
N ALA A 145 -7.19 -3.60 4.99
CA ALA A 145 -7.33 -4.78 5.84
C ALA A 145 -7.33 -6.09 5.04
N ALA A 146 -7.91 -6.10 3.83
CA ALA A 146 -7.88 -7.26 2.95
C ALA A 146 -6.45 -7.53 2.46
N VAL A 147 -5.70 -6.49 2.07
CA VAL A 147 -4.29 -6.61 1.69
C VAL A 147 -3.48 -7.23 2.82
N LEU A 148 -3.57 -6.68 4.04
CA LEU A 148 -2.86 -7.21 5.21
C LEU A 148 -3.27 -8.66 5.54
N ASN A 149 -4.54 -9.02 5.34
CA ASN A 149 -5.02 -10.38 5.55
C ASN A 149 -4.48 -11.37 4.51
N GLY A 150 -3.98 -10.92 3.38
CA GLY A 150 -3.26 -11.72 2.39
C GLY A 150 -1.82 -12.06 2.75
N ALA A 151 -1.33 -11.64 3.92
CA ALA A 151 0.02 -11.89 4.41
C ALA A 151 0.02 -12.97 5.50
N THR A 152 0.89 -13.98 5.38
CA THR A 152 1.11 -15.00 6.43
C THR A 152 2.07 -14.47 7.50
N PRO A 153 1.71 -14.44 8.79
CA PRO A 153 2.47 -13.76 9.85
C PRO A 153 3.98 -14.05 9.86
N ASP A 154 4.34 -15.33 9.81
CA ASP A 154 5.76 -15.74 9.91
C ASP A 154 6.60 -15.31 8.71
N LEU A 155 5.98 -15.09 7.53
CA LEU A 155 6.68 -14.66 6.32
C LEU A 155 6.96 -13.16 6.29
N TRP A 156 6.25 -12.38 7.11
CA TRP A 156 6.24 -10.92 7.08
C TRP A 156 6.64 -10.30 8.42
N ARG A 157 7.19 -11.08 9.34
CA ARG A 157 7.53 -10.67 10.70
C ARG A 157 8.44 -9.45 10.75
N ASP A 158 9.46 -9.41 9.88
CA ASP A 158 10.51 -8.39 9.89
C ASP A 158 10.22 -7.24 8.91
N THR A 159 9.06 -7.25 8.27
CA THR A 159 8.67 -6.22 7.30
C THR A 159 8.12 -4.98 8.02
N ARG A 160 8.55 -3.82 7.58
CA ARG A 160 7.99 -2.53 8.00
C ARG A 160 6.85 -2.16 7.05
N TRP A 161 5.72 -1.73 7.63
CA TRP A 161 4.53 -1.39 6.84
C TRP A 161 4.15 0.06 7.07
N LEU A 162 3.98 0.81 5.99
CA LEU A 162 3.37 2.13 6.00
C LEU A 162 1.99 1.99 5.34
N VAL A 163 0.95 2.24 6.11
CA VAL A 163 -0.44 2.04 5.65
C VAL A 163 -1.21 3.34 5.77
N GLU A 164 -1.77 3.81 4.67
CA GLU A 164 -2.80 4.84 4.67
C GLU A 164 -4.14 4.21 4.98
N ILE A 165 -4.88 4.79 5.92
CA ILE A 165 -6.14 4.24 6.41
C ILE A 165 -7.30 5.10 5.95
N HIS A 166 -8.25 4.49 5.25
CA HIS A 166 -9.45 5.12 4.71
C HIS A 166 -10.69 4.61 5.45
N ASP A 167 -10.93 5.11 6.69
CA ASP A 167 -12.01 4.68 7.59
C ASP A 167 -12.01 3.17 7.97
N THR A 168 -10.86 2.52 7.84
CA THR A 168 -10.67 1.07 8.07
C THR A 168 -9.87 0.76 9.34
N LYS A 169 -9.69 1.74 10.25
CA LYS A 169 -8.79 1.68 11.41
C LYS A 169 -8.97 0.43 12.28
N GLU A 170 -10.21 0.03 12.57
CA GLU A 170 -10.47 -1.15 13.41
C GLU A 170 -10.06 -2.43 12.70
N ALA A 171 -10.45 -2.59 11.43
CA ALA A 171 -10.13 -3.76 10.62
C ALA A 171 -8.62 -3.89 10.36
N VAL A 172 -7.96 -2.79 10.05
CA VAL A 172 -6.48 -2.73 9.89
C VAL A 172 -5.80 -3.06 11.21
N GLY A 173 -6.27 -2.51 12.34
CA GLY A 173 -5.72 -2.82 13.66
C GLY A 173 -5.84 -4.31 14.03
N LEU A 174 -6.91 -4.98 13.63
CA LEU A 174 -7.06 -6.44 13.80
C LEU A 174 -6.06 -7.21 12.92
N ALA A 175 -5.91 -6.82 11.66
CA ALA A 175 -4.98 -7.44 10.72
C ALA A 175 -3.52 -7.28 11.16
N VAL A 176 -3.12 -6.10 11.62
CA VAL A 176 -1.77 -5.82 12.15
C VAL A 176 -1.47 -6.68 13.38
N ARG A 177 -2.40 -6.80 14.32
CA ARG A 177 -2.24 -7.69 15.48
C ARG A 177 -2.10 -9.16 15.08
N ARG A 178 -2.87 -9.61 14.07
CA ARG A 178 -2.75 -10.96 13.52
C ARG A 178 -1.34 -11.21 12.95
N LEU A 179 -0.72 -10.20 12.33
CA LEU A 179 0.66 -10.28 11.84
C LEU A 179 1.70 -10.29 12.97
N GLY A 180 1.30 -10.10 14.23
CA GLY A 180 2.19 -10.13 15.39
C GLY A 180 2.95 -8.82 15.62
N HIS A 181 2.49 -7.72 15.02
CA HIS A 181 3.10 -6.40 15.21
C HIS A 181 2.41 -5.64 16.34
N GLU A 182 3.22 -5.12 17.27
CA GLU A 182 2.76 -4.40 18.45
C GLU A 182 3.14 -2.91 18.43
N HIS A 183 4.21 -2.55 17.71
CA HIS A 183 4.69 -1.17 17.65
C HIS A 183 4.07 -0.45 16.45
N ILE A 184 3.20 0.51 16.74
CA ILE A 184 2.48 1.30 15.73
C ILE A 184 2.72 2.78 16.01
N GLN A 185 3.28 3.49 15.04
CA GLN A 185 3.29 4.96 15.01
C GLN A 185 2.10 5.44 14.19
N ILE A 186 1.43 6.48 14.66
CA ILE A 186 0.24 7.04 13.99
C ILE A 186 0.54 8.50 13.65
N ALA A 187 0.24 8.90 12.41
CA ALA A 187 0.19 10.29 12.00
C ALA A 187 -1.20 10.60 11.42
N GLU A 188 -1.83 11.65 11.94
CA GLU A 188 -3.09 12.13 11.41
C GLU A 188 -2.85 12.95 10.14
N HIS A 189 -3.75 12.83 9.18
CA HIS A 189 -3.65 13.60 7.94
C HIS A 189 -3.84 15.10 8.24
N PRO A 190 -2.90 15.99 7.84
CA PRO A 190 -2.89 17.40 8.27
C PRO A 190 -3.89 18.29 7.54
N LEU A 191 -4.62 17.80 6.54
CA LEU A 191 -5.54 18.64 5.77
C LEU A 191 -6.74 19.05 6.63
N GLU A 192 -7.01 20.35 6.72
CA GLU A 192 -8.24 20.89 7.28
C GLU A 192 -9.45 20.29 6.53
N GLY A 193 -10.33 19.60 7.25
CA GLY A 193 -11.49 18.92 6.66
C GLY A 193 -11.22 17.47 6.22
N ALA A 194 -10.01 16.93 6.44
CA ALA A 194 -9.79 15.48 6.30
C ALA A 194 -10.73 14.71 7.23
N HIS A 195 -11.22 13.56 6.76
CA HIS A 195 -12.05 12.70 7.59
C HIS A 195 -11.23 12.25 8.82
N PRO A 196 -11.80 12.26 10.06
CA PRO A 196 -11.05 11.94 11.28
C PRO A 196 -10.46 10.53 11.30
N ASN A 197 -10.87 9.66 10.40
CA ASN A 197 -10.36 8.30 10.23
C ASN A 197 -9.41 8.16 9.03
N HIS A 198 -9.00 9.26 8.40
CA HIS A 198 -7.97 9.27 7.37
C HIS A 198 -6.62 9.53 8.03
N LEU A 199 -5.81 8.52 8.17
CA LEU A 199 -4.55 8.57 8.89
C LEU A 199 -3.53 7.59 8.32
N TRP A 200 -2.25 7.85 8.61
CA TRP A 200 -1.17 6.95 8.30
C TRP A 200 -0.72 6.19 9.54
N ILE A 201 -0.40 4.92 9.38
CA ILE A 201 0.27 4.13 10.41
C ILE A 201 1.59 3.56 9.89
N LEU A 202 2.64 3.64 10.69
CA LEU A 202 3.85 2.86 10.49
C LEU A 202 3.89 1.73 11.51
N VAL A 203 4.00 0.52 11.00
CA VAL A 203 4.11 -0.71 11.79
C VAL A 203 5.55 -1.19 11.75
N ASN A 204 6.20 -1.28 12.89
CA ASN A 204 7.55 -1.78 13.05
C ASN A 204 7.55 -3.15 13.73
N ALA A 205 8.29 -4.08 13.14
CA ALA A 205 8.53 -5.38 13.78
C ALA A 205 9.48 -5.30 14.98
N HIS A 206 10.26 -4.22 15.11
CA HIS A 206 11.26 -4.07 16.17
C HIS A 206 10.98 -2.83 17.01
N ALA A 207 10.87 -3.03 18.33
CA ALA A 207 10.90 -1.94 19.29
C ALA A 207 12.21 -1.17 19.16
N GLU A 208 12.18 0.15 19.30
CA GLU A 208 13.40 0.90 19.54
C GLU A 208 14.04 0.35 20.83
N GLU A 209 15.27 -0.15 20.75
CA GLU A 209 16.09 -0.31 21.94
C GLU A 209 16.30 1.11 22.50
N ALA A 210 15.69 1.35 23.66
CA ALA A 210 15.73 2.61 24.38
C ALA A 210 17.14 2.91 24.93
#